data_8ed372c0fa4a617c151afa21746d18bb
#
_entry.id   8ed372c0fa4a617c151afa21746d18bb
#
_cell.length_a   1.000
_cell.length_b   1.000
_cell.length_c   1.000
_cell.angle_alpha   90.00
_cell.angle_beta   90.00
_cell.angle_gamma   90.00
#
_symmetry.space_group_name_H-M   'P 1'
#
loop_
_entity.id
_entity.type
_entity.pdbx_description
1 polymer ?
#
loop_
_entity_poly.entity_id
_entity_poly.type
_entity_poly.pdbx_seq_one_letter_code
_entity_poly.pdbx_strand_id
1 'polypeptide(L)'
;MPAERPRILYVSDLAYPARGRRYCDEDIHLTSRLREDFDLALCHPRDAAALMDAFDAVVVRNSGPVLGYLDVYDDFRRRALAAGTRVYNPLTGKGDMAGKQYLLDLTAAGFPVVPTVDRAEDLPLLPDAGRYVVKPRLGADSIGLRIVSRDKAAEAADGTVLVQPHVDFAYEVSFYFVDDAFQYALYAPHTDRRWQLEPYEPTAADLEFARRFIDWNTVRHGIQRVDACRAPDGSLLLVELEDLNPYLSLDAVDDTRRDAFVAAMKTSLRRFVTGSA
;
A
#
# COMPACT_ATOMS: atom_id res chain seq x y z
N MET A 1 22.01 27.64 19.14
CA MET A 1 22.33 26.99 17.87
C MET A 1 21.03 26.58 17.23
N PRO A 2 20.82 26.72 15.92
CA PRO A 2 19.63 26.12 15.31
C PRO A 2 19.62 24.63 15.64
N ALA A 3 18.44 24.08 15.95
CA ALA A 3 18.29 22.64 16.20
C ALA A 3 18.78 21.87 14.96
N GLU A 4 19.57 20.84 15.17
CA GLU A 4 20.06 19.98 14.09
C GLU A 4 18.86 19.34 13.39
N ARG A 5 18.83 19.41 12.07
CA ARG A 5 17.70 18.87 11.29
C ARG A 5 17.86 17.34 11.21
N PRO A 6 16.78 16.57 11.42
CA PRO A 6 16.83 15.14 11.28
C PRO A 6 17.26 14.73 9.86
N ARG A 7 18.13 13.69 9.80
CA ARG A 7 18.66 13.15 8.55
C ARG A 7 17.78 11.97 8.09
N ILE A 8 17.26 12.06 6.90
CA ILE A 8 16.35 11.07 6.32
C ILE A 8 16.99 10.43 5.08
N LEU A 9 17.07 9.10 5.08
CA LEU A 9 17.37 8.32 3.88
C LEU A 9 16.05 8.00 3.16
N TYR A 10 15.86 8.53 1.97
CA TYR A 10 14.67 8.30 1.16
C TYR A 10 14.99 7.26 0.08
N VAL A 11 14.34 6.10 0.15
CA VAL A 11 14.58 4.96 -0.74
C VAL A 11 13.56 4.95 -1.85
N SER A 12 14.01 5.08 -3.10
CA SER A 12 13.15 5.05 -4.29
C SER A 12 13.92 4.57 -5.52
N ASP A 13 13.27 3.81 -6.39
CA ASP A 13 13.76 3.50 -7.73
C ASP A 13 13.23 4.55 -8.72
N LEU A 14 14.04 5.58 -8.94
CA LEU A 14 13.70 6.69 -9.85
C LEU A 14 13.58 6.28 -11.33
N ALA A 15 14.05 5.08 -11.67
CA ALA A 15 14.03 4.57 -13.04
C ALA A 15 12.90 3.57 -13.29
N TYR A 16 12.16 3.16 -12.25
CA TYR A 16 11.13 2.14 -12.41
C TYR A 16 9.98 2.62 -13.32
N PRO A 17 9.72 1.94 -14.46
CA PRO A 17 8.65 2.30 -15.38
C PRO A 17 7.32 1.68 -14.94
N ALA A 18 6.24 2.47 -14.89
CA ALA A 18 4.93 1.99 -14.54
C ALA A 18 3.87 2.39 -15.59
N ARG A 19 3.59 1.51 -16.53
CA ARG A 19 2.48 1.62 -17.48
C ARG A 19 2.26 3.04 -18.04
N GLY A 20 3.35 3.72 -18.45
CA GLY A 20 3.31 5.09 -18.96
C GLY A 20 3.28 6.19 -17.89
N ARG A 21 3.28 5.85 -16.60
CA ARG A 21 3.52 6.76 -15.48
C ARG A 21 4.98 6.72 -15.07
N ARG A 22 5.42 7.78 -14.44
CA ARG A 22 6.71 7.84 -13.76
C ARG A 22 6.44 7.84 -12.26
N TYR A 23 6.61 6.71 -11.60
CA TYR A 23 6.46 6.63 -10.13
C TYR A 23 7.35 7.65 -9.41
N CYS A 24 8.52 7.92 -9.96
CA CYS A 24 9.46 8.88 -9.37
C CYS A 24 8.95 10.33 -9.34
N ASP A 25 7.96 10.72 -10.14
CA ASP A 25 7.52 12.13 -10.19
C ASP A 25 6.92 12.57 -8.85
N GLU A 26 6.14 11.71 -8.18
CA GLU A 26 5.65 12.04 -6.84
C GLU A 26 6.77 12.02 -5.79
N ASP A 27 7.75 11.13 -5.90
CA ASP A 27 8.90 11.08 -4.99
C ASP A 27 9.83 12.30 -5.16
N ILE A 28 9.99 12.79 -6.39
CA ILE A 28 10.70 14.05 -6.67
C ILE A 28 9.96 15.21 -6.01
N HIS A 29 8.63 15.28 -6.16
CA HIS A 29 7.81 16.30 -5.50
C HIS A 29 7.93 16.23 -3.98
N LEU A 30 7.68 15.05 -3.38
CA LEU A 30 7.75 14.85 -1.93
C LEU A 30 9.12 15.23 -1.38
N THR A 31 10.20 14.74 -1.98
CA THR A 31 11.56 15.02 -1.49
C THR A 31 11.94 16.49 -1.62
N SER A 32 11.45 17.21 -2.64
CA SER A 32 11.65 18.65 -2.76
C SER A 32 11.03 19.42 -1.59
N ARG A 33 9.84 19.01 -1.14
CA ARG A 33 9.10 19.65 -0.04
C ARG A 33 9.61 19.19 1.35
N LEU A 34 10.00 17.91 1.50
CA LEU A 34 10.56 17.40 2.76
C LEU A 34 11.90 18.05 3.11
N ARG A 35 12.69 18.51 2.12
CA ARG A 35 13.96 19.24 2.34
C ARG A 35 13.79 20.57 3.07
N GLU A 36 12.59 21.12 3.15
CA GLU A 36 12.30 22.31 3.97
C GLU A 36 12.53 22.02 5.47
N ASP A 37 12.36 20.78 5.91
CA ASP A 37 12.33 20.36 7.33
C ASP A 37 13.40 19.35 7.72
N PHE A 38 13.92 18.59 6.75
CA PHE A 38 14.83 17.47 6.95
C PHE A 38 16.07 17.59 6.07
N ASP A 39 17.21 17.08 6.56
CA ASP A 39 18.37 16.81 5.73
C ASP A 39 18.16 15.45 5.06
N LEU A 40 18.06 15.43 3.73
CA LEU A 40 17.54 14.30 2.99
C LEU A 40 18.51 13.83 1.91
N ALA A 41 18.80 12.52 1.91
CA ALA A 41 19.46 11.83 0.81
C ALA A 41 18.51 10.84 0.14
N LEU A 42 18.58 10.74 -1.19
CA LEU A 42 17.89 9.70 -1.97
C LEU A 42 18.87 8.57 -2.27
N CYS A 43 18.39 7.33 -2.17
CA CYS A 43 19.15 6.18 -2.65
C CYS A 43 18.25 5.19 -3.40
N HIS A 44 18.88 4.36 -4.22
CA HIS A 44 18.24 3.23 -4.84
C HIS A 44 18.00 2.11 -3.80
N PRO A 45 16.95 1.25 -3.94
CA PRO A 45 16.70 0.14 -3.02
C PRO A 45 17.92 -0.76 -2.75
N ARG A 46 18.78 -0.97 -3.74
CA ARG A 46 19.99 -1.78 -3.62
C ARG A 46 21.04 -1.19 -2.66
N ASP A 47 20.98 0.11 -2.40
CA ASP A 47 21.95 0.83 -1.58
C ASP A 47 21.45 1.05 -0.15
N ALA A 48 20.14 0.86 0.10
CA ALA A 48 19.47 1.20 1.35
C ALA A 48 20.14 0.51 2.57
N ALA A 49 20.42 -0.78 2.47
CA ALA A 49 21.02 -1.56 3.55
C ALA A 49 22.47 -1.13 3.89
N ALA A 50 23.20 -0.56 2.94
CA ALA A 50 24.56 -0.07 3.16
C ALA A 50 24.59 1.35 3.75
N LEU A 51 23.54 2.14 3.53
CA LEU A 51 23.50 3.56 3.88
C LEU A 51 22.69 3.86 5.15
N MET A 52 21.74 3.00 5.51
CA MET A 52 20.69 3.28 6.51
C MET A 52 21.22 3.72 7.88
N ASP A 53 22.38 3.20 8.31
CA ASP A 53 22.95 3.46 9.65
C ASP A 53 23.47 4.91 9.80
N ALA A 54 23.62 5.66 8.70
CA ALA A 54 24.06 7.06 8.71
C ALA A 54 22.92 8.06 8.88
N PHE A 55 21.67 7.60 9.03
CA PHE A 55 20.47 8.43 9.04
C PHE A 55 19.64 8.19 10.30
N ASP A 56 18.84 9.19 10.68
CA ASP A 56 17.96 9.11 11.85
C ASP A 56 16.69 8.31 11.58
N ALA A 57 16.28 8.25 10.30
CA ALA A 57 15.20 7.38 9.82
C ALA A 57 15.35 7.07 8.30
N VAL A 58 14.72 5.99 7.89
CA VAL A 58 14.62 5.56 6.49
C VAL A 58 13.16 5.65 6.06
N VAL A 59 12.89 6.31 4.95
CA VAL A 59 11.56 6.34 4.30
C VAL A 59 11.62 5.44 3.08
N VAL A 60 10.92 4.31 3.12
CA VAL A 60 10.78 3.41 1.95
C VAL A 60 9.56 3.85 1.17
N ARG A 61 9.79 4.32 -0.06
CA ARG A 61 8.70 4.76 -0.92
C ARG A 61 8.65 3.87 -2.15
N ASN A 62 9.03 4.36 -3.25
CA ASN A 62 8.78 3.74 -4.53
C ASN A 62 9.92 2.80 -4.94
N SER A 63 9.98 1.63 -4.36
CA SER A 63 10.98 0.61 -4.69
C SER A 63 10.59 -0.24 -5.91
N GLY A 64 9.55 0.15 -6.65
CA GLY A 64 8.92 -0.70 -7.64
C GLY A 64 8.21 -1.90 -6.99
N PRO A 65 7.72 -2.88 -7.73
CA PRO A 65 7.27 -4.12 -7.14
C PRO A 65 8.42 -4.74 -6.36
N VAL A 66 8.21 -5.00 -5.06
CA VAL A 66 9.22 -5.66 -4.20
C VAL A 66 9.73 -6.96 -4.82
N LEU A 67 8.92 -7.61 -5.65
CA LEU A 67 9.32 -8.79 -6.43
C LEU A 67 10.58 -8.58 -7.30
N GLY A 68 10.80 -7.37 -7.82
CA GLY A 68 12.00 -7.03 -8.57
C GLY A 68 13.27 -6.88 -7.72
N TYR A 69 13.11 -6.80 -6.38
CA TYR A 69 14.17 -6.53 -5.40
C TYR A 69 14.06 -7.40 -4.15
N LEU A 70 13.38 -8.55 -4.22
CA LEU A 70 12.98 -9.33 -3.04
C LEU A 70 14.15 -9.64 -2.12
N ASP A 71 15.24 -10.21 -2.63
CA ASP A 71 16.43 -10.56 -1.84
C ASP A 71 17.06 -9.33 -1.18
N VAL A 72 17.07 -8.21 -1.90
CA VAL A 72 17.64 -6.93 -1.41
C VAL A 72 16.75 -6.33 -0.33
N TYR A 73 15.43 -6.38 -0.52
CA TYR A 73 14.47 -5.91 0.46
C TYR A 73 14.47 -6.75 1.73
N ASP A 74 14.56 -8.07 1.60
CA ASP A 74 14.65 -8.98 2.74
C ASP A 74 15.95 -8.80 3.53
N ASP A 75 17.08 -8.54 2.86
CA ASP A 75 18.33 -8.19 3.53
C ASP A 75 18.22 -6.86 4.27
N PHE A 76 17.69 -5.82 3.62
CA PHE A 76 17.42 -4.53 4.24
C PHE A 76 16.54 -4.68 5.49
N ARG A 77 15.40 -5.36 5.35
CA ARG A 77 14.42 -5.58 6.42
C ARG A 77 15.05 -6.30 7.62
N ARG A 78 15.77 -7.40 7.37
CA ARG A 78 16.46 -8.18 8.41
C ARG A 78 17.49 -7.33 9.16
N ARG A 79 18.31 -6.56 8.43
CA ARG A 79 19.34 -5.71 9.04
C ARG A 79 18.74 -4.54 9.80
N ALA A 80 17.74 -3.88 9.24
CA ALA A 80 17.03 -2.77 9.88
C ALA A 80 16.37 -3.20 11.20
N LEU A 81 15.71 -4.38 11.22
CA LEU A 81 15.12 -4.94 12.44
C LEU A 81 16.19 -5.29 13.48
N ALA A 82 17.32 -5.89 13.06
CA ALA A 82 18.43 -6.25 13.96
C ALA A 82 19.11 -5.01 14.57
N ALA A 83 19.23 -3.94 13.80
CA ALA A 83 19.86 -2.68 14.25
C ALA A 83 18.87 -1.75 14.99
N GLY A 84 17.57 -2.03 14.98
CA GLY A 84 16.55 -1.11 15.50
C GLY A 84 16.43 0.18 14.67
N THR A 85 16.77 0.11 13.38
CA THR A 85 16.66 1.25 12.46
C THR A 85 15.21 1.71 12.36
N ARG A 86 14.98 3.02 12.49
CA ARG A 86 13.65 3.60 12.31
C ARG A 86 13.28 3.62 10.84
N VAL A 87 12.28 2.82 10.46
CA VAL A 87 11.78 2.74 9.07
C VAL A 87 10.34 3.26 9.03
N TYR A 88 10.10 4.21 8.17
CA TYR A 88 8.78 4.78 7.87
C TYR A 88 8.34 4.28 6.48
N ASN A 89 7.30 3.51 6.33
CA ASN A 89 6.40 2.87 7.29
C ASN A 89 7.15 1.83 8.15
N PRO A 90 6.73 1.62 9.41
CA PRO A 90 7.33 0.60 10.28
C PRO A 90 7.23 -0.79 9.65
N LEU A 91 8.30 -1.59 9.77
CA LEU A 91 8.40 -2.94 9.19
C LEU A 91 7.47 -3.99 9.86
N THR A 92 6.55 -3.53 10.68
CA THR A 92 5.53 -4.33 11.41
C THR A 92 4.15 -4.24 10.79
N GLY A 93 3.99 -3.56 9.65
CA GLY A 93 2.73 -3.49 8.92
C GLY A 93 2.23 -4.88 8.53
N LYS A 94 0.91 -5.07 8.61
CA LYS A 94 0.24 -6.35 8.33
C LYS A 94 -0.44 -6.39 6.97
N GLY A 95 -0.44 -5.27 6.23
CA GLY A 95 -0.95 -5.17 4.87
C GLY A 95 0.01 -5.79 3.86
N ASP A 96 0.21 -5.14 2.73
CA ASP A 96 1.03 -5.66 1.63
C ASP A 96 2.53 -5.76 1.98
N MET A 97 2.99 -5.06 3.03
CA MET A 97 4.34 -5.18 3.57
C MET A 97 4.68 -6.62 4.00
N ALA A 98 3.71 -7.35 4.54
CA ALA A 98 3.83 -8.75 4.93
C ALA A 98 3.42 -9.73 3.81
N GLY A 99 3.11 -9.22 2.62
CA GLY A 99 2.48 -9.97 1.53
C GLY A 99 0.97 -10.08 1.74
N LYS A 100 0.26 -10.76 0.84
CA LYS A 100 -1.22 -10.77 0.83
C LYS A 100 -1.86 -11.78 1.81
N GLN A 101 -1.14 -12.24 2.83
CA GLN A 101 -1.68 -13.11 3.89
C GLN A 101 -2.87 -12.46 4.60
N TYR A 102 -2.83 -11.13 4.78
CA TYR A 102 -3.89 -10.38 5.45
C TYR A 102 -5.29 -10.58 4.84
N LEU A 103 -5.39 -10.90 3.55
CA LEU A 103 -6.69 -11.16 2.91
C LEU A 103 -7.34 -12.45 3.44
N LEU A 104 -6.54 -13.48 3.74
CA LEU A 104 -7.02 -14.71 4.39
C LEU A 104 -7.45 -14.41 5.83
N ASP A 105 -6.62 -13.69 6.57
CA ASP A 105 -6.86 -13.35 7.98
C ASP A 105 -8.13 -12.50 8.14
N LEU A 106 -8.30 -11.48 7.29
CA LEU A 106 -9.49 -10.62 7.29
C LEU A 106 -10.75 -11.37 6.83
N THR A 107 -10.62 -12.30 5.86
CA THR A 107 -11.74 -13.18 5.45
C THR A 107 -12.18 -14.06 6.63
N ALA A 108 -11.23 -14.71 7.29
CA ALA A 108 -11.53 -15.56 8.44
C ALA A 108 -12.14 -14.78 9.62
N ALA A 109 -11.74 -13.51 9.78
CA ALA A 109 -12.27 -12.60 10.81
C ALA A 109 -13.62 -11.95 10.44
N GLY A 110 -14.17 -12.22 9.25
CA GLY A 110 -15.47 -11.68 8.80
C GLY A 110 -15.45 -10.18 8.49
N PHE A 111 -14.29 -9.65 8.10
CA PHE A 111 -14.21 -8.27 7.61
C PHE A 111 -14.84 -8.14 6.21
N PRO A 112 -15.28 -6.94 5.81
CA PRO A 112 -15.83 -6.69 4.48
C PRO A 112 -14.72 -6.66 3.42
N VAL A 113 -14.19 -7.82 3.09
CA VAL A 113 -13.16 -8.03 2.07
C VAL A 113 -13.73 -8.88 0.93
N VAL A 114 -13.10 -8.85 -0.24
CA VAL A 114 -13.36 -9.88 -1.25
C VAL A 114 -12.92 -11.22 -0.65
N PRO A 115 -13.85 -12.18 -0.41
CA PRO A 115 -13.54 -13.42 0.31
C PRO A 115 -12.38 -14.16 -0.36
N THR A 116 -11.41 -14.62 0.44
CA THR A 116 -10.14 -15.15 -0.05
C THR A 116 -9.82 -16.47 0.61
N VAL A 117 -9.41 -17.45 -0.19
CA VAL A 117 -8.86 -18.73 0.26
C VAL A 117 -7.58 -19.06 -0.51
N ASP A 118 -6.78 -20.00 -0.04
CA ASP A 118 -5.55 -20.45 -0.70
C ASP A 118 -5.44 -21.97 -0.86
N ARG A 119 -6.43 -22.72 -0.37
CA ARG A 119 -6.50 -24.18 -0.46
C ARG A 119 -7.76 -24.63 -1.20
N ALA A 120 -7.64 -25.73 -1.93
CA ALA A 120 -8.76 -26.31 -2.68
C ALA A 120 -9.91 -26.75 -1.76
N GLU A 121 -9.59 -27.27 -0.58
CA GLU A 121 -10.56 -27.68 0.43
C GLU A 121 -11.41 -26.52 0.99
N ASP A 122 -10.90 -25.29 0.92
CA ASP A 122 -11.58 -24.09 1.43
C ASP A 122 -12.45 -23.39 0.37
N LEU A 123 -12.36 -23.80 -0.89
CA LEU A 123 -13.19 -23.24 -1.97
C LEU A 123 -14.71 -23.26 -1.67
N PRO A 124 -15.27 -24.27 -0.96
CA PRO A 124 -16.67 -24.23 -0.56
C PRO A 124 -17.06 -23.08 0.38
N LEU A 125 -16.07 -22.43 1.04
CA LEU A 125 -16.30 -21.25 1.89
C LEU A 125 -16.54 -19.98 1.07
N LEU A 126 -16.12 -19.96 -0.20
CA LEU A 126 -16.36 -18.84 -1.10
C LEU A 126 -17.80 -18.85 -1.63
N PRO A 127 -18.40 -17.67 -1.85
CA PRO A 127 -19.64 -17.55 -2.59
C PRO A 127 -19.54 -18.23 -3.95
N ASP A 128 -20.65 -18.81 -4.43
CA ASP A 128 -20.69 -19.34 -5.78
C ASP A 128 -20.58 -18.18 -6.79
N ALA A 129 -19.64 -18.29 -7.70
CA ALA A 129 -19.37 -17.31 -8.72
C ALA A 129 -19.09 -18.01 -10.05
N GLY A 130 -19.56 -17.41 -11.13
CA GLY A 130 -19.33 -17.97 -12.47
C GLY A 130 -17.86 -18.03 -12.86
N ARG A 131 -17.03 -17.19 -12.24
CA ARG A 131 -15.58 -17.09 -12.44
C ARG A 131 -14.86 -16.78 -11.14
N TYR A 132 -13.57 -17.11 -11.08
CA TYR A 132 -12.70 -16.89 -9.93
C TYR A 132 -11.42 -16.18 -10.35
N VAL A 133 -10.91 -15.32 -9.49
CA VAL A 133 -9.61 -14.66 -9.62
C VAL A 133 -8.58 -15.49 -8.89
N VAL A 134 -7.50 -15.85 -9.59
CA VAL A 134 -6.31 -16.48 -9.00
C VAL A 134 -5.17 -15.48 -9.10
N LYS A 135 -4.55 -15.15 -7.96
CA LYS A 135 -3.44 -14.19 -7.90
C LYS A 135 -2.30 -14.70 -7.03
N PRO A 136 -1.02 -14.40 -7.36
CA PRO A 136 0.10 -14.74 -6.47
C PRO A 136 -0.03 -14.08 -5.10
N ARG A 137 0.43 -14.76 -4.04
CA ARG A 137 0.48 -14.21 -2.67
C ARG A 137 1.44 -13.02 -2.59
N LEU A 138 2.55 -13.08 -3.32
CA LEU A 138 3.48 -11.97 -3.50
C LEU A 138 3.26 -11.45 -4.92
N GLY A 139 2.55 -10.35 -5.06
CA GLY A 139 2.22 -9.80 -6.38
C GLY A 139 1.81 -8.34 -6.29
N ALA A 140 2.18 -7.57 -7.30
CA ALA A 140 1.77 -6.19 -7.50
C ALA A 140 1.33 -5.98 -8.95
N ASP A 141 0.68 -4.86 -9.26
CA ASP A 141 0.32 -4.43 -10.63
C ASP A 141 -0.49 -5.47 -11.44
N SER A 142 -1.25 -6.35 -10.76
CA SER A 142 -2.01 -7.45 -11.40
C SER A 142 -1.12 -8.46 -12.16
N ILE A 143 0.20 -8.48 -11.89
CA ILE A 143 1.12 -9.45 -12.51
C ILE A 143 0.77 -10.86 -12.02
N GLY A 144 0.53 -11.77 -12.97
CA GLY A 144 0.16 -13.17 -12.66
C GLY A 144 -1.30 -13.39 -12.26
N LEU A 145 -2.15 -12.34 -12.25
CA LEU A 145 -3.59 -12.47 -12.04
C LEU A 145 -4.23 -13.18 -13.22
N ARG A 146 -5.08 -14.18 -12.93
CA ARG A 146 -5.86 -14.94 -13.92
C ARG A 146 -7.31 -15.00 -13.48
N ILE A 147 -8.24 -14.93 -14.44
CA ILE A 147 -9.66 -15.18 -14.25
C ILE A 147 -9.97 -16.57 -14.84
N VAL A 148 -10.47 -17.48 -14.02
CA VAL A 148 -10.62 -18.90 -14.35
C VAL A 148 -11.98 -19.46 -13.89
N SER A 149 -12.34 -20.68 -14.35
CA SER A 149 -13.47 -21.43 -13.82
C SER A 149 -13.18 -21.97 -12.40
N ARG A 150 -14.22 -22.44 -11.68
CA ARG A 150 -14.08 -23.04 -10.34
C ARG A 150 -13.10 -24.20 -10.32
N ASP A 151 -13.18 -25.11 -11.31
CA ASP A 151 -12.29 -26.27 -11.38
C ASP A 151 -10.83 -25.85 -11.54
N LYS A 152 -10.55 -24.87 -12.39
CA LYS A 152 -9.21 -24.32 -12.57
C LYS A 152 -8.70 -23.56 -11.34
N ALA A 153 -9.60 -22.93 -10.59
CA ALA A 153 -9.27 -22.31 -9.31
C ALA A 153 -8.91 -23.38 -8.26
N ALA A 154 -9.64 -24.49 -8.22
CA ALA A 154 -9.33 -25.64 -7.36
C ALA A 154 -7.98 -26.27 -7.67
N GLU A 155 -7.69 -26.49 -8.97
CA GLU A 155 -6.39 -27.01 -9.42
C GLU A 155 -5.21 -26.09 -9.03
N ALA A 156 -5.44 -24.76 -8.97
CA ALA A 156 -4.41 -23.77 -8.65
C ALA A 156 -4.21 -23.54 -7.15
N ALA A 157 -5.20 -23.85 -6.31
CA ALA A 157 -5.23 -23.53 -4.89
C ALA A 157 -4.36 -24.50 -4.06
N ASP A 158 -3.05 -24.35 -4.15
CA ASP A 158 -2.02 -25.19 -3.51
C ASP A 158 -1.34 -24.52 -2.29
N GLY A 159 -1.81 -23.32 -1.92
CA GLY A 159 -1.22 -22.47 -0.87
C GLY A 159 -0.19 -21.46 -1.35
N THR A 160 0.18 -21.47 -2.62
CA THR A 160 1.10 -20.48 -3.20
C THR A 160 0.38 -19.29 -3.86
N VAL A 161 -0.91 -19.48 -4.16
CA VAL A 161 -1.78 -18.47 -4.74
C VAL A 161 -2.98 -18.19 -3.85
N LEU A 162 -3.61 -17.05 -4.08
CA LEU A 162 -4.89 -16.68 -3.49
C LEU A 162 -6.00 -16.85 -4.53
N VAL A 163 -7.15 -17.36 -4.07
CA VAL A 163 -8.35 -17.52 -4.88
C VAL A 163 -9.48 -16.67 -4.29
N GLN A 164 -10.14 -15.91 -5.14
CA GLN A 164 -11.26 -15.04 -4.80
C GLN A 164 -12.42 -15.25 -5.81
N PRO A 165 -13.69 -15.07 -5.43
CA PRO A 165 -14.75 -14.97 -6.42
C PRO A 165 -14.49 -13.74 -7.30
N HIS A 166 -14.82 -13.84 -8.57
CA HIS A 166 -14.82 -12.67 -9.46
C HIS A 166 -16.04 -11.82 -9.09
N VAL A 167 -15.80 -10.63 -8.60
CA VAL A 167 -16.85 -9.67 -8.23
C VAL A 167 -17.04 -8.70 -9.38
N ASP A 168 -18.27 -8.61 -9.87
CA ASP A 168 -18.66 -7.49 -10.74
C ASP A 168 -18.87 -6.26 -9.86
N PHE A 169 -18.17 -5.18 -10.14
CA PHE A 169 -18.23 -3.95 -9.34
C PHE A 169 -18.45 -2.71 -10.23
N ALA A 170 -19.04 -1.68 -9.64
CA ALA A 170 -19.33 -0.43 -10.34
C ALA A 170 -18.06 0.39 -10.59
N TYR A 171 -17.19 0.49 -9.56
CA TYR A 171 -15.91 1.19 -9.61
C TYR A 171 -15.01 0.75 -8.47
N GLU A 172 -13.71 1.05 -8.59
CA GLU A 172 -12.75 0.95 -7.50
C GLU A 172 -12.51 2.32 -6.88
N VAL A 173 -12.25 2.34 -5.56
CA VAL A 173 -11.95 3.55 -4.80
C VAL A 173 -10.78 3.29 -3.87
N SER A 174 -9.88 4.27 -3.77
CA SER A 174 -8.69 4.25 -2.92
C SER A 174 -8.79 5.36 -1.88
N PHE A 175 -8.61 5.01 -0.61
CA PHE A 175 -8.60 5.94 0.53
C PHE A 175 -7.17 6.07 1.04
N TYR A 176 -6.65 7.27 1.11
CA TYR A 176 -5.27 7.57 1.48
C TYR A 176 -5.21 8.13 2.89
N PHE A 177 -4.29 7.59 3.68
CA PHE A 177 -4.08 7.95 5.07
C PHE A 177 -2.61 8.28 5.33
N VAL A 178 -2.38 9.25 6.23
CA VAL A 178 -1.10 9.44 6.91
C VAL A 178 -1.37 9.15 8.38
N ASP A 179 -0.65 8.20 8.94
CA ASP A 179 -0.95 7.62 10.24
C ASP A 179 -2.38 7.03 10.24
N ASP A 180 -3.27 7.51 11.09
CA ASP A 180 -4.71 7.18 11.12
C ASP A 180 -5.59 8.29 10.51
N ALA A 181 -4.98 9.39 10.06
CA ALA A 181 -5.71 10.54 9.53
C ALA A 181 -5.98 10.42 8.04
N PHE A 182 -7.27 10.41 7.67
CA PHE A 182 -7.69 10.45 6.27
C PHE A 182 -7.22 11.73 5.59
N GLN A 183 -6.70 11.61 4.37
CA GLN A 183 -6.18 12.72 3.57
C GLN A 183 -7.08 13.03 2.36
N TYR A 184 -7.29 12.06 1.50
CA TYR A 184 -8.12 12.16 0.31
C TYR A 184 -8.52 10.78 -0.17
N ALA A 185 -9.48 10.75 -1.11
CA ALA A 185 -9.82 9.54 -1.84
C ALA A 185 -9.86 9.82 -3.34
N LEU A 186 -9.51 8.78 -4.11
CA LEU A 186 -9.59 8.75 -5.57
C LEU A 186 -10.38 7.53 -6.00
N TYR A 187 -11.11 7.61 -7.11
CA TYR A 187 -11.78 6.45 -7.67
C TYR A 187 -11.51 6.29 -9.17
N ALA A 188 -11.62 5.07 -9.64
CA ALA A 188 -11.54 4.73 -11.06
C ALA A 188 -12.96 4.54 -11.61
N PRO A 189 -13.53 5.55 -12.30
CA PRO A 189 -14.92 5.47 -12.80
C PRO A 189 -15.11 4.42 -13.90
N HIS A 190 -14.00 3.99 -14.53
CA HIS A 190 -14.01 3.05 -15.64
C HIS A 190 -13.24 1.78 -15.30
N THR A 191 -13.89 0.65 -15.27
CA THR A 191 -13.30 -0.65 -14.91
C THR A 191 -12.25 -1.14 -15.93
N ASP A 192 -12.30 -0.66 -17.17
CA ASP A 192 -11.33 -0.94 -18.24
C ASP A 192 -10.11 0.00 -18.21
N ARG A 193 -10.18 1.11 -17.46
CA ARG A 193 -9.13 2.13 -17.35
C ARG A 193 -8.86 2.49 -15.91
N ARG A 194 -8.58 1.49 -15.08
CA ARG A 194 -8.39 1.59 -13.62
C ARG A 194 -7.25 2.54 -13.18
N TRP A 195 -6.38 2.94 -14.10
CA TRP A 195 -5.33 3.92 -13.85
C TRP A 195 -5.77 5.38 -14.06
N GLN A 196 -6.96 5.62 -14.63
CA GLN A 196 -7.53 6.95 -14.75
C GLN A 196 -8.34 7.25 -13.49
N LEU A 197 -7.72 7.99 -12.59
CA LEU A 197 -8.29 8.29 -11.28
C LEU A 197 -8.88 9.71 -11.26
N GLU A 198 -10.00 9.83 -10.58
CA GLU A 198 -10.68 11.10 -10.32
C GLU A 198 -10.87 11.30 -8.81
N PRO A 199 -10.93 12.56 -8.32
CA PRO A 199 -11.24 12.83 -6.93
C PRO A 199 -12.58 12.21 -6.51
N TYR A 200 -12.59 11.59 -5.33
CA TYR A 200 -13.78 10.97 -4.73
C TYR A 200 -14.09 11.66 -3.40
N GLU A 201 -15.35 12.07 -3.22
CA GLU A 201 -15.82 12.62 -1.94
C GLU A 201 -16.49 11.49 -1.14
N PRO A 202 -15.81 10.92 -0.13
CA PRO A 202 -16.31 9.78 0.61
C PRO A 202 -17.46 10.17 1.54
N THR A 203 -18.44 9.30 1.66
CA THR A 203 -19.47 9.40 2.69
C THR A 203 -18.90 9.02 4.07
N ALA A 204 -19.64 9.32 5.15
CA ALA A 204 -19.23 8.88 6.49
C ALA A 204 -19.10 7.35 6.60
N ALA A 205 -19.98 6.62 5.93
CA ALA A 205 -19.95 5.15 5.88
C ALA A 205 -18.71 4.62 5.13
N ASP A 206 -18.29 5.29 4.06
CA ASP A 206 -17.07 4.93 3.33
C ASP A 206 -15.82 5.13 4.19
N LEU A 207 -15.77 6.23 4.96
CA LEU A 207 -14.67 6.49 5.88
C LEU A 207 -14.66 5.51 7.07
N GLU A 208 -15.83 5.14 7.59
CA GLU A 208 -15.95 4.11 8.62
C GLU A 208 -15.43 2.76 8.11
N PHE A 209 -15.83 2.37 6.88
CA PHE A 209 -15.32 1.18 6.22
C PHE A 209 -13.78 1.21 6.14
N ALA A 210 -13.19 2.28 5.62
CA ALA A 210 -11.74 2.37 5.43
C ALA A 210 -10.97 2.34 6.78
N ARG A 211 -11.47 3.07 7.80
CA ARG A 211 -10.86 3.11 9.14
C ARG A 211 -10.77 1.74 9.81
N ARG A 212 -11.70 0.83 9.58
CA ARG A 212 -11.63 -0.53 10.13
C ARG A 212 -10.34 -1.26 9.75
N PHE A 213 -9.81 -1.03 8.56
CA PHE A 213 -8.56 -1.63 8.09
C PHE A 213 -7.33 -0.90 8.62
N ILE A 214 -7.38 0.42 8.75
CA ILE A 214 -6.33 1.22 9.38
C ILE A 214 -6.16 0.79 10.85
N ASP A 215 -7.26 0.67 11.59
CA ASP A 215 -7.25 0.21 12.99
C ASP A 215 -6.76 -1.23 13.11
N TRP A 216 -7.14 -2.11 12.18
CA TRP A 216 -6.66 -3.49 12.14
C TRP A 216 -5.15 -3.56 11.88
N ASN A 217 -4.61 -2.72 10.99
CA ASN A 217 -3.20 -2.75 10.60
C ASN A 217 -2.27 -2.25 11.71
N THR A 218 -2.72 -1.34 12.57
CA THR A 218 -1.95 -0.82 13.72
C THR A 218 -0.65 -0.06 13.37
N VAL A 219 -0.51 0.45 12.14
CA VAL A 219 0.59 1.32 11.73
C VAL A 219 0.39 2.71 12.33
N ARG A 220 1.22 3.07 13.32
CA ARG A 220 1.10 4.36 14.03
C ARG A 220 1.68 5.55 13.28
N HIS A 221 2.74 5.32 12.50
CA HIS A 221 3.42 6.34 11.70
C HIS A 221 3.67 5.76 10.32
N GLY A 222 3.09 6.35 9.30
CA GLY A 222 3.26 5.85 7.95
C GLY A 222 2.17 6.32 6.99
N ILE A 223 2.33 5.93 5.75
CA ILE A 223 1.36 6.16 4.71
C ILE A 223 0.66 4.84 4.42
N GLN A 224 -0.66 4.84 4.41
CA GLN A 224 -1.47 3.66 4.16
C GLN A 224 -2.51 3.95 3.08
N ARG A 225 -2.85 2.96 2.28
CA ARG A 225 -3.92 3.05 1.28
C ARG A 225 -4.85 1.86 1.40
N VAL A 226 -6.14 2.15 1.47
CA VAL A 226 -7.21 1.15 1.47
C VAL A 226 -7.87 1.17 0.11
N ASP A 227 -7.69 0.12 -0.69
CA ASP A 227 -8.32 -0.04 -1.99
C ASP A 227 -9.56 -0.93 -1.86
N ALA A 228 -10.68 -0.44 -2.33
CA ALA A 228 -11.95 -1.14 -2.27
C ALA A 228 -12.68 -1.13 -3.61
N CYS A 229 -13.56 -2.09 -3.80
CA CYS A 229 -14.52 -2.06 -4.91
C CYS A 229 -15.94 -1.82 -4.39
N ARG A 230 -16.72 -1.03 -5.14
CA ARG A 230 -18.13 -0.79 -4.89
C ARG A 230 -18.96 -1.89 -5.55
N ALA A 231 -19.50 -2.79 -4.76
CA ALA A 231 -20.38 -3.84 -5.24
C ALA A 231 -21.72 -3.29 -5.76
N PRO A 232 -22.49 -4.06 -6.58
CA PRO A 232 -23.75 -3.59 -7.15
C PRO A 232 -24.83 -3.24 -6.11
N ASP A 233 -24.78 -3.84 -4.92
CA ASP A 233 -25.65 -3.55 -3.78
C ASP A 233 -25.27 -2.26 -3.03
N GLY A 234 -24.21 -1.60 -3.46
CA GLY A 234 -23.70 -0.37 -2.85
C GLY A 234 -22.72 -0.59 -1.70
N SER A 235 -22.43 -1.83 -1.29
CA SER A 235 -21.43 -2.13 -0.26
C SER A 235 -20.00 -1.94 -0.79
N LEU A 236 -19.05 -1.69 0.12
CA LEU A 236 -17.63 -1.70 -0.19
C LEU A 236 -17.01 -3.02 0.27
N LEU A 237 -16.16 -3.59 -0.57
CA LEU A 237 -15.32 -4.73 -0.23
C LEU A 237 -13.85 -4.36 -0.43
N LEU A 238 -13.00 -4.66 0.56
CA LEU A 238 -11.55 -4.46 0.45
C LEU A 238 -10.98 -5.33 -0.68
N VAL A 239 -10.19 -4.72 -1.54
CA VAL A 239 -9.41 -5.35 -2.60
C VAL A 239 -7.95 -5.47 -2.21
N GLU A 240 -7.39 -4.36 -1.67
CA GLU A 240 -5.99 -4.27 -1.24
C GLU A 240 -5.83 -3.32 -0.05
N LEU A 241 -4.90 -3.68 0.88
CA LEU A 241 -4.43 -2.81 1.95
C LEU A 241 -2.93 -2.61 1.75
N GLU A 242 -2.54 -1.41 1.37
CA GLU A 242 -1.15 -1.07 1.09
C GLU A 242 -0.53 -0.29 2.24
N ASP A 243 0.57 -0.79 2.77
CA ASP A 243 1.34 -0.18 3.86
C ASP A 243 2.86 -0.24 3.63
N LEU A 244 3.30 -0.83 2.52
CA LEU A 244 4.72 -0.87 2.18
C LEU A 244 5.16 0.43 1.49
N ASN A 245 4.63 0.68 0.31
CA ASN A 245 4.97 1.86 -0.50
C ASN A 245 3.80 2.26 -1.43
N PRO A 246 2.62 2.61 -0.88
CA PRO A 246 1.47 2.90 -1.69
C PRO A 246 1.75 4.06 -2.67
N TYR A 247 1.40 3.87 -3.94
CA TYR A 247 1.44 4.95 -4.91
C TYR A 247 0.34 5.97 -4.59
N LEU A 248 0.70 7.24 -4.52
CA LEU A 248 -0.17 8.28 -3.97
C LEU A 248 -1.05 8.94 -5.02
N SER A 249 -0.67 8.86 -6.30
CA SER A 249 -1.38 9.55 -7.40
C SER A 249 -1.59 11.05 -7.13
N LEU A 250 -0.55 11.72 -6.60
CA LEU A 250 -0.61 13.13 -6.23
C LEU A 250 -0.88 14.08 -7.41
N ASP A 251 -0.70 13.61 -8.64
CA ASP A 251 -1.06 14.30 -9.87
C ASP A 251 -2.58 14.34 -10.14
N ALA A 252 -3.35 13.45 -9.50
CA ALA A 252 -4.81 13.39 -9.64
C ALA A 252 -5.55 14.24 -8.59
N VAL A 253 -4.86 14.89 -7.66
CA VAL A 253 -5.46 15.79 -6.66
C VAL A 253 -5.06 17.24 -6.91
N ASP A 254 -5.89 18.19 -6.44
CA ASP A 254 -5.59 19.61 -6.50
C ASP A 254 -4.39 20.00 -5.60
N ASP A 255 -3.85 21.20 -5.82
CA ASP A 255 -2.68 21.69 -5.09
C ASP A 255 -2.95 21.79 -3.58
N THR A 256 -4.17 22.15 -3.17
CA THR A 256 -4.54 22.28 -1.76
C THR A 256 -4.47 20.93 -1.04
N ARG A 257 -5.05 19.88 -1.65
CA ARG A 257 -5.00 18.51 -1.10
C ARG A 257 -3.57 17.95 -1.12
N ARG A 258 -2.81 18.24 -2.17
CA ARG A 258 -1.40 17.85 -2.28
C ARG A 258 -0.55 18.48 -1.18
N ASP A 259 -0.71 19.79 -0.96
CA ASP A 259 0.02 20.51 0.10
C ASP A 259 -0.39 20.03 1.51
N ALA A 260 -1.68 19.76 1.73
CA ALA A 260 -2.17 19.19 2.98
C ALA A 260 -1.57 17.81 3.26
N PHE A 261 -1.49 16.92 2.25
CA PHE A 261 -0.84 15.63 2.37
C PHE A 261 0.64 15.75 2.74
N VAL A 262 1.38 16.63 2.06
CA VAL A 262 2.79 16.91 2.37
C VAL A 262 2.94 17.41 3.81
N ALA A 263 2.09 18.32 4.27
CA ALA A 263 2.12 18.83 5.63
C ALA A 263 1.84 17.74 6.68
N ALA A 264 0.87 16.86 6.41
CA ALA A 264 0.57 15.71 7.26
C ALA A 264 1.77 14.74 7.33
N MET A 265 2.37 14.40 6.19
CA MET A 265 3.57 13.55 6.13
C MET A 265 4.75 14.16 6.89
N LYS A 266 5.02 15.46 6.74
CA LYS A 266 6.06 16.17 7.51
C LYS A 266 5.81 16.08 9.01
N THR A 267 4.57 16.26 9.43
CA THR A 267 4.19 16.22 10.85
C THR A 267 4.36 14.82 11.41
N SER A 268 3.88 13.78 10.69
CA SER A 268 4.05 12.38 11.07
C SER A 268 5.53 12.01 11.16
N LEU A 269 6.32 12.35 10.14
CA LEU A 269 7.74 12.03 10.09
C LEU A 269 8.53 12.71 11.22
N ARG A 270 8.21 13.96 11.58
CA ARG A 270 8.82 14.63 12.76
C ARG A 270 8.51 13.88 14.05
N ARG A 271 7.25 13.51 14.29
CA ARG A 271 6.86 12.73 15.47
C ARG A 271 7.61 11.40 15.50
N PHE A 272 7.70 10.73 14.38
CA PHE A 272 8.39 9.46 14.24
C PHE A 272 9.87 9.55 14.59
N VAL A 273 10.62 10.56 14.11
CA VAL A 273 12.05 10.71 14.40
C VAL A 273 12.31 11.19 15.84
N THR A 274 11.43 12.04 16.41
CA THR A 274 11.60 12.54 17.77
C THR A 274 11.11 11.57 18.84
N GLY A 275 10.38 10.52 18.47
CA GLY A 275 9.74 9.60 19.41
C GLY A 275 8.61 10.24 20.21
N SER A 276 8.05 11.37 19.72
CA SER A 276 6.91 12.03 20.33
C SER A 276 5.62 11.31 19.97
N ALA A 277 4.81 10.98 20.96
CA ALA A 277 3.52 10.31 20.79
C ALA A 277 2.48 11.23 20.16
#